data_bceeed9cb3808bcb832b819f3f02b591
#
_entry.id   bceeed9cb3808bcb832b819f3f02b591
#
_cell.length_a   1.000
_cell.length_b   1.000
_cell.length_c   1.000
_cell.angle_alpha   90.00
_cell.angle_beta   90.00
_cell.angle_gamma   90.00
#
_symmetry.space_group_name_H-M   'P 1'
#
loop_
_entity.id
_entity.type
_entity.pdbx_description
1 polymer ?
#
loop_
_entity_poly.entity_id
_entity_poly.type
_entity_poly.pdbx_seq_one_letter_code
_entity_poly.pdbx_strand_id
1 'polypeptide(L)'
;MSETIQSPSDQSPSDQAPSDHAGAGPAELPEQPLTAGAPACIVVGYSSRPEGRAALKRALSEARLRAAALVVVNTSPDAETAGLAEQLAASGLNYEIRSAADAADSADELIRIAETTAADFIVIGLRRRSPVGKLLLGSNAQRVLLDAACPVLAVKAEPDAV
;
A
#
# COMPACT_ATOMS: atom_id res chain seq x y z
N MET A 1 50.12 -18.67 -74.65
CA MET A 1 50.88 -17.50 -74.24
C MET A 1 50.36 -17.19 -72.85
N SER A 2 51.04 -17.70 -71.91
CA SER A 2 52.02 -17.03 -71.05
C SER A 2 51.27 -16.21 -70.02
N GLU A 3 51.38 -16.35 -68.82
CA GLU A 3 52.37 -16.51 -67.78
C GLU A 3 51.71 -15.95 -66.52
N THR A 4 51.74 -16.53 -65.48
CA THR A 4 52.81 -16.62 -64.50
C THR A 4 52.34 -16.04 -63.17
N ILE A 5 52.19 -16.90 -62.17
CA ILE A 5 52.86 -16.83 -60.88
C ILE A 5 52.54 -15.62 -60.00
N GLN A 6 52.02 -15.77 -58.78
CA GLN A 6 52.79 -15.98 -57.58
C GLN A 6 51.90 -15.92 -56.37
N SER A 7 51.83 -16.98 -55.62
CA SER A 7 51.68 -16.86 -54.18
C SER A 7 52.99 -16.34 -53.59
N PRO A 8 52.90 -15.58 -52.53
CA PRO A 8 53.34 -16.20 -51.32
C PRO A 8 52.61 -15.74 -50.03
N SER A 9 52.61 -16.67 -49.15
CA SER A 9 52.97 -16.52 -47.72
C SER A 9 52.01 -15.73 -46.84
N ASP A 10 51.29 -16.45 -46.03
CA ASP A 10 51.66 -16.71 -44.68
C ASP A 10 51.89 -15.46 -43.86
N GLN A 11 50.94 -15.16 -43.05
CA GLN A 11 51.21 -14.72 -41.67
C GLN A 11 49.90 -14.63 -40.90
N SER A 12 49.63 -15.62 -40.09
CA SER A 12 48.91 -15.42 -38.84
C SER A 12 49.71 -14.47 -37.97
N PRO A 13 49.04 -13.59 -37.32
CA PRO A 13 49.31 -13.40 -35.89
C PRO A 13 48.07 -13.76 -35.10
N SER A 14 48.30 -14.73 -34.30
CA SER A 14 47.77 -14.79 -32.95
C SER A 14 47.64 -13.40 -32.42
N ASP A 15 46.50 -13.03 -31.92
CA ASP A 15 46.65 -12.46 -30.64
C ASP A 15 45.39 -11.92 -30.03
N GLN A 16 45.19 -12.34 -28.85
CA GLN A 16 44.80 -11.54 -27.71
C GLN A 16 43.45 -10.86 -27.78
N ALA A 17 42.48 -11.64 -27.28
CA ALA A 17 41.36 -11.04 -26.63
C ALA A 17 41.84 -10.27 -25.41
N PRO A 18 41.57 -8.99 -25.27
CA PRO A 18 41.64 -8.34 -24.00
C PRO A 18 40.40 -8.76 -23.20
N SER A 19 40.68 -9.50 -22.12
CA SER A 19 39.74 -9.71 -21.03
C SER A 19 39.52 -8.36 -20.34
N ASP A 20 38.62 -7.57 -20.84
CA ASP A 20 38.07 -6.47 -20.06
C ASP A 20 36.89 -6.98 -19.25
N HIS A 21 37.22 -7.57 -18.12
CA HIS A 21 36.34 -7.55 -16.97
C HIS A 21 36.27 -6.12 -16.44
N ALA A 22 35.59 -5.25 -17.16
CA ALA A 22 35.10 -4.02 -16.59
C ALA A 22 34.04 -4.42 -15.55
N GLY A 23 34.43 -4.33 -14.28
CA GLY A 23 33.55 -4.49 -13.16
C GLY A 23 32.31 -3.63 -13.36
N ALA A 24 31.18 -4.29 -13.55
CA ALA A 24 29.89 -3.63 -13.37
C ALA A 24 29.83 -3.24 -11.90
N GLY A 25 30.09 -1.98 -11.61
CA GLY A 25 29.73 -1.39 -10.35
C GLY A 25 28.24 -1.60 -10.10
N PRO A 26 27.78 -1.59 -8.85
CA PRO A 26 26.35 -1.72 -8.57
C PRO A 26 25.62 -0.68 -9.41
N ALA A 27 24.66 -1.13 -10.21
CA ALA A 27 23.83 -0.25 -11.00
C ALA A 27 23.16 0.71 -10.02
N GLU A 28 23.60 1.95 -10.05
CA GLU A 28 22.98 3.04 -9.33
C GLU A 28 21.58 3.17 -9.92
N LEU A 29 20.59 2.73 -9.14
CA LEU A 29 19.19 2.91 -9.49
C LEU A 29 18.99 4.42 -9.66
N PRO A 30 18.40 4.88 -10.75
CA PRO A 30 18.16 6.30 -10.92
C PRO A 30 17.31 6.77 -9.74
N GLU A 31 17.89 7.64 -8.91
CA GLU A 31 17.13 8.38 -7.91
C GLU A 31 16.12 9.23 -8.68
N GLN A 32 14.92 8.67 -8.83
CA GLN A 32 13.81 9.47 -9.31
C GLN A 32 13.57 10.53 -8.24
N PRO A 33 13.62 11.82 -8.57
CA PRO A 33 13.22 12.83 -7.63
C PRO A 33 11.80 12.48 -7.20
N LEU A 34 11.59 12.32 -5.91
CA LEU A 34 10.25 12.23 -5.32
C LEU A 34 9.54 13.48 -5.78
N THR A 35 8.85 13.39 -6.92
CA THR A 35 7.93 14.45 -7.32
C THR A 35 7.01 14.62 -6.14
N ALA A 36 6.93 15.83 -5.62
CA ALA A 36 5.96 16.21 -4.63
C ALA A 36 4.58 15.94 -5.25
N GLY A 37 4.17 14.67 -5.19
CA GLY A 37 2.89 14.18 -5.65
C GLY A 37 1.77 14.75 -4.78
N ALA A 38 0.54 14.51 -5.17
CA ALA A 38 -0.63 14.78 -4.35
C ALA A 38 -0.35 14.37 -2.88
N PRO A 39 -0.83 15.14 -1.90
CA PRO A 39 -0.59 14.83 -0.49
C PRO A 39 -0.98 13.37 -0.23
N ALA A 40 -0.10 12.65 0.46
CA ALA A 40 -0.32 11.26 0.84
C ALA A 40 -1.72 11.12 1.46
N CYS A 41 -2.46 10.09 1.08
CA CYS A 41 -3.82 9.85 1.54
C CYS A 41 -3.96 8.43 2.07
N ILE A 42 -4.57 8.28 3.23
CA ILE A 42 -4.87 6.98 3.84
C ILE A 42 -6.37 6.86 4.01
N VAL A 43 -6.92 5.73 3.58
CA VAL A 43 -8.33 5.40 3.77
C VAL A 43 -8.47 4.38 4.90
N VAL A 44 -9.40 4.59 5.82
CA VAL A 44 -9.64 3.64 6.92
C VAL A 44 -11.10 3.27 7.04
N GLY A 45 -11.37 1.98 7.13
CA GLY A 45 -12.68 1.46 7.50
C GLY A 45 -12.90 1.52 9.01
N TYR A 46 -13.83 2.34 9.45
CA TYR A 46 -14.14 2.54 10.86
C TYR A 46 -15.48 1.90 11.24
N SER A 47 -15.50 1.33 12.41
CA SER A 47 -16.72 0.99 13.13
C SER A 47 -16.50 1.20 14.65
N SER A 48 -17.55 1.33 15.43
CA SER A 48 -17.48 1.46 16.90
C SER A 48 -17.01 0.17 17.60
N ARG A 49 -16.79 -0.90 16.87
CA ARG A 49 -16.28 -2.19 17.39
C ARG A 49 -14.77 -2.13 17.66
N PRO A 50 -14.24 -3.05 18.50
CA PRO A 50 -12.81 -3.05 18.85
C PRO A 50 -11.89 -3.06 17.63
N GLU A 51 -12.21 -3.84 16.60
CA GLU A 51 -11.43 -3.91 15.37
C GLU A 51 -11.44 -2.60 14.58
N GLY A 52 -12.57 -1.91 14.51
CA GLY A 52 -12.68 -0.62 13.84
C GLY A 52 -11.92 0.49 14.57
N ARG A 53 -11.99 0.49 15.90
CA ARG A 53 -11.20 1.41 16.74
C ARG A 53 -9.69 1.16 16.63
N ALA A 54 -9.28 -0.11 16.56
CA ALA A 54 -7.88 -0.47 16.36
C ALA A 54 -7.37 -0.01 14.98
N ALA A 55 -8.18 -0.19 13.94
CA ALA A 55 -7.87 0.31 12.59
C ALA A 55 -7.71 1.83 12.58
N LEU A 56 -8.62 2.57 13.21
CA LEU A 56 -8.54 4.04 13.29
C LEU A 56 -7.28 4.48 14.06
N LYS A 57 -6.99 3.88 15.20
CA LYS A 57 -5.79 4.18 15.99
C LYS A 57 -4.52 3.99 15.15
N ARG A 58 -4.45 2.91 14.40
CA ARG A 58 -3.32 2.65 13.50
C ARG A 58 -3.26 3.65 12.36
N ALA A 59 -4.39 3.94 11.72
CA ALA A 59 -4.46 4.91 10.62
C ALA A 59 -4.02 6.31 11.05
N LEU A 60 -4.42 6.77 12.23
CA LEU A 60 -3.97 8.04 12.80
C LEU A 60 -2.46 8.08 13.03
N SER A 61 -1.87 6.99 13.51
CA SER A 61 -0.42 6.87 13.69
C SER A 61 0.32 6.94 12.34
N GLU A 62 -0.16 6.21 11.34
CA GLU A 62 0.41 6.20 10.00
C GLU A 62 0.28 7.56 9.30
N ALA A 63 -0.87 8.21 9.45
CA ALA A 63 -1.10 9.54 8.89
C ALA A 63 -0.15 10.59 9.47
N ARG A 64 0.10 10.55 10.78
CA ARG A 64 1.09 11.43 11.42
C ARG A 64 2.50 11.19 10.90
N LEU A 65 2.91 9.92 10.80
CA LEU A 65 4.25 9.55 10.34
C LEU A 65 4.53 10.01 8.90
N ARG A 66 3.50 10.04 8.06
CA ARG A 66 3.61 10.37 6.63
C ARG A 66 3.15 11.77 6.27
N ALA A 67 2.67 12.53 7.24
CA ALA A 67 1.98 13.81 7.01
C ALA A 67 0.82 13.64 5.99
N ALA A 68 0.12 12.52 6.06
CA ALA A 68 -0.94 12.15 5.13
C ALA A 68 -2.30 12.68 5.58
N ALA A 69 -3.18 12.95 4.61
CA ALA A 69 -4.60 13.15 4.86
C ALA A 69 -5.28 11.81 5.20
N LEU A 70 -6.33 11.84 5.98
CA LEU A 70 -7.07 10.65 6.42
C LEU A 70 -8.52 10.70 5.95
N VAL A 71 -8.95 9.71 5.21
CA VAL A 71 -10.37 9.52 4.87
C VAL A 71 -10.91 8.38 5.71
N VAL A 72 -11.83 8.70 6.61
CA VAL A 72 -12.49 7.74 7.49
C VAL A 72 -13.83 7.35 6.92
N VAL A 73 -13.98 6.08 6.56
CA VAL A 73 -15.24 5.53 6.04
C VAL A 73 -15.95 4.81 7.19
N ASN A 74 -17.05 5.38 7.66
CA ASN A 74 -17.88 4.73 8.65
C ASN A 74 -18.65 3.58 8.00
N THR A 75 -18.33 2.36 8.41
CA THR A 75 -18.91 1.12 7.89
C THR A 75 -20.10 0.61 8.72
N SER A 76 -20.48 1.33 9.76
CA SER A 76 -21.64 1.01 10.63
C SER A 76 -22.57 2.19 10.67
N PRO A 77 -23.79 2.09 10.12
CA PRO A 77 -24.77 3.19 10.10
C PRO A 77 -25.16 3.68 11.51
N ASP A 78 -25.08 2.81 12.52
CA ASP A 78 -25.46 3.08 13.90
C ASP A 78 -24.32 3.59 14.79
N ALA A 79 -23.12 3.81 14.22
CA ALA A 79 -21.99 4.27 15.01
C ALA A 79 -22.13 5.75 15.36
N GLU A 80 -21.99 6.09 16.63
CA GLU A 80 -21.90 7.48 17.09
C GLU A 80 -20.74 8.19 16.39
N THR A 81 -21.10 8.98 15.39
CA THR A 81 -20.14 9.78 14.61
C THR A 81 -19.63 11.00 15.38
N ALA A 82 -20.35 11.43 16.41
CA ALA A 82 -20.00 12.60 17.21
C ALA A 82 -18.64 12.43 17.91
N GLY A 83 -18.44 11.35 18.65
CA GLY A 83 -17.17 11.08 19.31
C GLY A 83 -16.01 10.83 18.34
N LEU A 84 -16.31 10.29 17.15
CA LEU A 84 -15.33 10.11 16.08
C LEU A 84 -14.86 11.48 15.55
N ALA A 85 -15.77 12.40 15.30
CA ALA A 85 -15.44 13.74 14.80
C ALA A 85 -14.57 14.51 15.81
N GLU A 86 -14.90 14.45 17.10
CA GLU A 86 -14.10 15.06 18.16
C GLU A 86 -12.68 14.47 18.23
N GLN A 87 -12.57 13.15 18.15
CA GLN A 87 -11.27 12.47 18.16
C GLN A 87 -10.41 12.88 16.97
N LEU A 88 -11.00 12.99 15.79
CA LEU A 88 -10.31 13.38 14.56
C LEU A 88 -9.93 14.86 14.62
N ALA A 89 -10.79 15.74 15.07
CA ALA A 89 -10.49 17.16 15.25
C ALA A 89 -9.32 17.37 16.22
N ALA A 90 -9.28 16.63 17.33
CA ALA A 90 -8.17 16.67 18.29
C ALA A 90 -6.85 16.11 17.72
N SER A 91 -6.88 15.36 16.63
CA SER A 91 -5.69 14.76 16.04
C SER A 91 -4.76 15.76 15.34
N GLY A 92 -5.28 16.91 14.92
CA GLY A 92 -4.56 17.93 14.15
C GLY A 92 -4.24 17.52 12.70
N LEU A 93 -4.81 16.42 12.21
CA LEU A 93 -4.64 15.92 10.84
C LEU A 93 -5.72 16.52 9.91
N ASN A 94 -5.41 16.60 8.62
CA ASN A 94 -6.43 16.78 7.61
C ASN A 94 -7.25 15.50 7.49
N TYR A 95 -8.55 15.58 7.71
CA TYR A 95 -9.41 14.41 7.63
C TYR A 95 -10.75 14.71 6.94
N GLU A 96 -11.35 13.65 6.41
CA GLU A 96 -12.69 13.63 5.89
C GLU A 96 -13.43 12.40 6.45
N ILE A 97 -14.69 12.56 6.85
CA ILE A 97 -15.54 11.44 7.27
C ILE A 97 -16.57 11.18 6.17
N ARG A 98 -16.64 9.94 5.72
CA ARG A 98 -17.65 9.45 4.80
C ARG A 98 -18.41 8.30 5.44
N SER A 99 -19.67 8.16 5.12
CA SER A 99 -20.49 7.04 5.59
C SER A 99 -20.81 6.14 4.40
N ALA A 100 -20.63 4.84 4.56
CA ALA A 100 -21.15 3.88 3.62
C ALA A 100 -22.69 3.90 3.71
N ALA A 101 -23.35 3.86 2.57
CA ALA A 101 -24.80 3.89 2.51
C ALA A 101 -25.43 2.66 3.16
N ASP A 102 -24.76 1.51 3.04
CA ASP A 102 -25.11 0.24 3.67
C ASP A 102 -23.86 -0.49 4.17
N ALA A 103 -24.01 -1.24 5.26
CA ALA A 103 -22.96 -2.08 5.79
C ALA A 103 -22.53 -3.20 4.80
N ALA A 104 -23.45 -3.66 3.94
CA ALA A 104 -23.16 -4.63 2.89
C ALA A 104 -22.23 -4.07 1.82
N ASP A 105 -22.37 -2.79 1.49
CA ASP A 105 -21.62 -2.11 0.43
C ASP A 105 -20.33 -1.44 0.95
N SER A 106 -20.03 -1.59 2.25
CA SER A 106 -18.92 -0.90 2.89
C SER A 106 -17.55 -1.26 2.29
N ALA A 107 -17.37 -2.48 1.79
CA ALA A 107 -16.15 -2.89 1.12
C ALA A 107 -15.97 -2.17 -0.22
N ASP A 108 -17.03 -2.11 -1.02
CA ASP A 108 -17.03 -1.44 -2.33
C ASP A 108 -16.80 0.06 -2.18
N GLU A 109 -17.40 0.65 -1.17
CA GLU A 109 -17.21 2.06 -0.88
C GLU A 109 -15.77 2.38 -0.45
N LEU A 110 -15.16 1.53 0.39
CA LEU A 110 -13.74 1.66 0.76
C LEU A 110 -12.83 1.59 -0.47
N ILE A 111 -13.03 0.61 -1.34
CA ILE A 111 -12.26 0.42 -2.57
C ILE A 111 -12.44 1.63 -3.49
N ARG A 112 -13.68 2.04 -3.74
CA ARG A 112 -14.00 3.18 -4.60
C ARG A 112 -13.40 4.49 -4.09
N ILE A 113 -13.46 4.73 -2.78
CA ILE A 113 -12.85 5.91 -2.16
C ILE A 113 -11.33 5.87 -2.30
N ALA A 114 -10.71 4.73 -2.06
CA ALA A 114 -9.26 4.58 -2.19
C ALA A 114 -8.80 4.86 -3.63
N GLU A 115 -9.54 4.38 -4.63
CA GLU A 115 -9.25 4.66 -6.04
C GLU A 115 -9.42 6.14 -6.39
N THR A 116 -10.55 6.75 -5.98
CA THR A 116 -10.85 8.15 -6.33
C THR A 116 -9.95 9.16 -5.61
N THR A 117 -9.41 8.80 -4.45
CA THR A 117 -8.47 9.64 -3.71
C THR A 117 -7.01 9.30 -3.99
N ALA A 118 -6.74 8.32 -4.85
CA ALA A 118 -5.40 7.77 -5.08
C ALA A 118 -4.71 7.45 -3.77
N ALA A 119 -5.39 6.73 -2.87
CA ALA A 119 -4.89 6.42 -1.55
C ALA A 119 -3.61 5.58 -1.61
N ASP A 120 -2.65 5.90 -0.74
CA ASP A 120 -1.41 5.12 -0.60
C ASP A 120 -1.71 3.70 -0.10
N PHE A 121 -2.68 3.58 0.79
CA PHE A 121 -3.18 2.28 1.27
C PHE A 121 -4.50 2.42 2.04
N ILE A 122 -5.16 1.28 2.22
CA ILE A 122 -6.37 1.14 3.03
C ILE A 122 -6.01 0.49 4.36
N VAL A 123 -6.62 0.96 5.47
CA VAL A 123 -6.51 0.33 6.79
C VAL A 123 -7.84 -0.30 7.15
N ILE A 124 -7.82 -1.58 7.50
CA ILE A 124 -9.01 -2.31 7.97
C ILE A 124 -8.75 -3.03 9.28
N GLY A 125 -9.78 -3.15 10.09
CA GLY A 125 -9.74 -3.96 11.31
C GLY A 125 -10.15 -5.41 11.06
N LEU A 126 -9.42 -6.34 11.66
CA LEU A 126 -9.74 -7.76 11.60
C LEU A 126 -10.45 -8.20 12.87
N ARG A 127 -11.65 -8.76 12.71
CA ARG A 127 -12.43 -9.30 13.83
C ARG A 127 -11.84 -10.64 14.31
N ARG A 128 -11.60 -10.74 15.60
CA ARG A 128 -11.37 -12.03 16.22
C ARG A 128 -12.72 -12.69 16.52
N ARG A 129 -13.02 -13.77 15.83
CA ARG A 129 -14.17 -14.62 16.16
C ARG A 129 -13.65 -16.00 16.54
N SER A 130 -13.31 -16.24 17.77
CA SER A 130 -13.27 -17.58 18.35
C SER A 130 -12.54 -17.58 19.69
N PRO A 131 -12.98 -18.35 20.68
CA PRO A 131 -12.20 -18.69 21.87
C PRO A 131 -10.90 -19.45 21.53
N VAL A 132 -10.74 -19.95 20.30
CA VAL A 132 -9.55 -20.70 19.82
C VAL A 132 -8.54 -19.80 19.11
N GLY A 133 -8.72 -18.47 19.10
CA GLY A 133 -7.74 -17.53 18.55
C GLY A 133 -7.58 -17.54 17.02
N LYS A 134 -8.44 -18.23 16.27
CA LYS A 134 -8.43 -18.23 14.82
C LYS A 134 -9.00 -16.92 14.28
N LEU A 135 -8.25 -16.28 13.41
CA LEU A 135 -8.71 -15.11 12.66
C LEU A 135 -9.72 -15.58 11.61
N LEU A 136 -10.96 -15.12 11.73
CA LEU A 136 -11.92 -15.23 10.65
C LEU A 136 -12.01 -13.88 9.97
N LEU A 137 -11.60 -13.84 8.72
CA LEU A 137 -11.82 -12.70 7.84
C LEU A 137 -13.34 -12.62 7.55
N GLY A 138 -13.96 -11.49 7.89
CA GLY A 138 -15.32 -11.23 7.44
C GLY A 138 -15.36 -11.01 5.92
N SER A 139 -16.52 -11.18 5.29
CA SER A 139 -16.70 -11.04 3.84
C SER A 139 -16.20 -9.69 3.32
N ASN A 140 -16.48 -8.59 4.02
CA ASN A 140 -16.03 -7.26 3.64
C ASN A 140 -14.50 -7.13 3.70
N ALA A 141 -13.87 -7.66 4.75
CA ALA A 141 -12.41 -7.66 4.85
C ALA A 141 -11.75 -8.48 3.74
N GLN A 142 -12.32 -9.66 3.42
CA GLN A 142 -11.84 -10.47 2.30
C GLN A 142 -11.95 -9.72 0.97
N ARG A 143 -13.08 -9.07 0.72
CA ARG A 143 -13.31 -8.31 -0.49
C ARG A 143 -12.31 -7.16 -0.65
N VAL A 144 -12.12 -6.35 0.39
CA VAL A 144 -11.11 -5.27 0.36
C VAL A 144 -9.71 -5.82 0.09
N LEU A 145 -9.32 -6.94 0.73
CA LEU A 145 -8.00 -7.54 0.55
C LEU A 145 -7.76 -8.09 -0.87
N LEU A 146 -8.82 -8.55 -1.54
CA LEU A 146 -8.71 -9.17 -2.87
C LEU A 146 -8.87 -8.15 -4.00
N ASP A 147 -9.73 -7.15 -3.82
CA ASP A 147 -10.17 -6.27 -4.91
C ASP A 147 -9.55 -4.87 -4.84
N ALA A 148 -8.91 -4.48 -3.73
CA ALA A 148 -8.27 -3.18 -3.64
C ALA A 148 -7.08 -3.06 -4.59
N ALA A 149 -7.01 -1.96 -5.35
CA ALA A 149 -5.90 -1.65 -6.25
C ALA A 149 -4.64 -1.14 -5.53
N CYS A 150 -4.76 -0.75 -4.25
CA CYS A 150 -3.66 -0.29 -3.41
C CYS A 150 -3.37 -1.28 -2.26
N PRO A 151 -2.23 -1.18 -1.58
CA PRO A 151 -1.92 -2.01 -0.41
C PRO A 151 -2.99 -1.91 0.68
N VAL A 152 -3.22 -2.99 1.41
CA VAL A 152 -4.16 -3.05 2.52
C VAL A 152 -3.45 -3.42 3.81
N LEU A 153 -3.54 -2.55 4.81
CA LEU A 153 -3.02 -2.77 6.16
C LEU A 153 -4.13 -3.36 7.04
N ALA A 154 -4.02 -4.63 7.34
CA ALA A 154 -4.97 -5.34 8.19
C ALA A 154 -4.53 -5.31 9.65
N VAL A 155 -5.34 -4.72 10.53
CA VAL A 155 -5.06 -4.50 11.94
C VAL A 155 -5.87 -5.46 12.81
N LYS A 156 -5.21 -6.16 13.70
CA LYS A 156 -5.87 -7.01 14.71
C LYS A 156 -6.28 -6.14 15.90
N ALA A 157 -7.53 -6.28 16.35
CA ALA A 157 -7.89 -5.74 17.66
C ALA A 157 -7.03 -6.40 18.74
N GLU A 158 -6.52 -5.60 19.68
CA GLU A 158 -5.91 -6.15 20.89
C GLU A 158 -6.98 -6.92 21.67
N PRO A 159 -6.64 -8.03 22.34
CA PRO A 159 -7.56 -8.65 23.24
C PRO A 159 -7.89 -7.64 24.34
N ASP A 160 -9.18 -7.48 24.66
CA ASP A 160 -9.57 -6.72 25.83
C ASP A 160 -8.79 -7.30 27.02
N ALA A 161 -7.99 -6.45 27.67
CA ALA A 161 -7.31 -6.84 28.90
C ALA A 161 -8.39 -7.15 29.93
N VAL A 162 -8.51 -8.44 30.30
CA VAL A 162 -9.40 -8.92 31.36
C VAL A 162 -8.83 -8.49 32.70
#